data_53045526a2eb197a2aaf0f093df6a7d9
#
_entry.id   53045526a2eb197a2aaf0f093df6a7d9
#
_cell.length_a   1.000
_cell.length_b   1.000
_cell.length_c   1.000
_cell.angle_alpha   90.00
_cell.angle_beta   90.00
_cell.angle_gamma   90.00
#
_symmetry.space_group_name_H-M   'P 1'
#
loop_
_entity.id
_entity.type
_entity.pdbx_description
1 polymer ?
#
loop_
_entity_poly.entity_id
_entity_poly.type
_entity_poly.pdbx_seq_one_letter_code
_entity_poly.pdbx_strand_id
1 'polypeptide(L)'
;MKGTPVNRILSSAVKVAGSLALVGGAMAAAAAPAGATPPPTSAWGISAFGPVTIHPVAYTGVDGTPQVAGPVVVPGFVTTGGILDRAKRFQAYSQVGAVKVYGFSQVEQLNASMVSSTCRLSLFGGPPFGDATIQGGSIVAPDVPFFPSIPLIRNPAPNTVIHLGPLTVTLNKQTVTLGQLTVTGVYISGLGQNLSIAVSRCGVVDLG
;
A
#
# COMPACT_ATOMS: atom_id res chain seq x y z
N MET A 1 73.30 -16.83 2.72
CA MET A 1 73.57 -16.80 4.17
C MET A 1 72.26 -16.64 4.87
N LYS A 2 71.97 -17.53 5.82
CA LYS A 2 70.89 -17.58 6.78
C LYS A 2 69.41 -17.60 6.22
N GLY A 3 68.90 -18.82 6.27
CA GLY A 3 67.53 -19.20 6.04
C GLY A 3 66.61 -18.79 7.19
N THR A 4 65.39 -18.55 6.86
CA THR A 4 64.24 -18.37 7.78
C THR A 4 63.34 -19.61 7.78
N PRO A 5 62.86 -20.04 8.93
CA PRO A 5 62.10 -21.31 9.05
C PRO A 5 60.65 -21.13 8.61
N VAL A 6 60.17 -22.17 7.92
CA VAL A 6 58.80 -22.35 7.53
C VAL A 6 57.98 -22.77 8.75
N ASN A 7 57.04 -21.94 9.18
CA ASN A 7 56.10 -22.26 10.22
C ASN A 7 54.94 -23.08 9.64
N ARG A 8 54.85 -24.37 9.96
CA ARG A 8 53.74 -25.25 9.68
C ARG A 8 52.58 -24.90 10.63
N ILE A 9 51.52 -24.38 10.09
CA ILE A 9 50.25 -24.25 10.82
C ILE A 9 49.45 -25.54 10.58
N LEU A 10 49.25 -26.25 11.69
CA LEU A 10 48.41 -27.44 11.77
C LEU A 10 46.97 -27.08 11.47
N SER A 11 46.42 -27.69 10.42
CA SER A 11 44.97 -27.66 10.14
C SER A 11 44.23 -28.62 11.05
N SER A 12 43.59 -28.11 12.08
CA SER A 12 42.63 -28.88 12.88
C SER A 12 41.31 -29.02 12.11
N ALA A 13 41.08 -30.20 11.59
CA ALA A 13 39.81 -30.59 11.00
C ALA A 13 38.76 -30.79 12.11
N VAL A 14 37.85 -29.82 12.26
CA VAL A 14 36.64 -29.97 13.07
C VAL A 14 35.62 -30.73 12.27
N LYS A 15 35.44 -32.02 12.62
CA LYS A 15 34.30 -32.81 12.14
C LYS A 15 33.04 -32.35 12.88
N VAL A 16 32.20 -31.53 12.25
CA VAL A 16 30.85 -31.25 12.72
C VAL A 16 29.94 -32.33 12.14
N ALA A 17 29.59 -33.31 12.98
CA ALA A 17 28.50 -34.24 12.68
C ALA A 17 27.18 -33.49 12.87
N GLY A 18 26.65 -32.93 11.79
CA GLY A 18 25.35 -32.28 11.77
C GLY A 18 24.26 -33.35 11.63
N SER A 19 23.57 -33.67 12.71
CA SER A 19 22.33 -34.44 12.68
C SER A 19 21.24 -33.60 11.97
N LEU A 20 20.87 -34.00 10.79
CA LEU A 20 19.66 -33.49 10.09
C LEU A 20 18.44 -34.05 10.83
N ALA A 21 17.93 -33.31 11.80
CA ALA A 21 16.58 -33.50 12.28
C ALA A 21 15.61 -32.93 11.20
N LEU A 22 15.01 -33.79 10.40
CA LEU A 22 13.85 -33.49 9.57
C LEU A 22 12.68 -33.19 10.51
N VAL A 23 12.53 -31.92 10.90
CA VAL A 23 11.30 -31.43 11.51
C VAL A 23 10.31 -31.29 10.35
N GLY A 24 9.54 -32.34 10.15
CA GLY A 24 8.32 -32.32 9.34
C GLY A 24 7.32 -31.38 9.98
N GLY A 25 7.42 -30.07 9.69
CA GLY A 25 6.40 -29.11 10.02
C GLY A 25 5.17 -29.40 9.20
N ALA A 26 4.20 -30.16 9.76
CA ALA A 26 2.86 -30.16 9.27
C ALA A 26 2.36 -28.71 9.32
N MET A 27 2.33 -28.01 8.17
CA MET A 27 1.56 -26.80 8.03
C MET A 27 0.10 -27.19 8.24
N ALA A 28 -0.35 -27.11 9.49
CA ALA A 28 -1.78 -27.06 9.76
C ALA A 28 -2.29 -25.81 9.03
N ALA A 29 -2.89 -26.01 7.86
CA ALA A 29 -3.75 -25.01 7.26
C ALA A 29 -4.81 -24.74 8.32
N ALA A 30 -4.65 -23.64 9.05
CA ALA A 30 -5.67 -23.16 9.95
C ALA A 30 -6.90 -22.90 9.07
N ALA A 31 -7.86 -23.84 9.10
CA ALA A 31 -9.15 -23.63 8.51
C ALA A 31 -9.69 -22.33 9.13
N ALA A 32 -9.90 -21.32 8.30
CA ALA A 32 -10.54 -20.09 8.74
C ALA A 32 -11.84 -20.53 9.45
N PRO A 33 -12.14 -20.02 10.66
CA PRO A 33 -13.35 -20.39 11.34
C PRO A 33 -14.54 -20.13 10.41
N ALA A 34 -15.29 -21.18 10.12
CA ALA A 34 -16.54 -21.07 9.40
C ALA A 34 -17.46 -20.14 10.23
N GLY A 35 -17.69 -18.92 9.75
CA GLY A 35 -18.46 -17.90 10.47
C GLY A 35 -17.76 -16.54 10.62
N ALA A 36 -16.57 -16.33 10.06
CA ALA A 36 -16.01 -14.99 9.99
C ALA A 36 -16.92 -14.12 9.12
N THR A 37 -17.66 -13.23 9.77
CA THR A 37 -18.45 -12.18 9.08
C THR A 37 -17.50 -11.45 8.11
N PRO A 38 -17.85 -11.31 6.82
CA PRO A 38 -17.00 -10.60 5.89
C PRO A 38 -16.69 -9.21 6.46
N PRO A 39 -15.45 -8.75 6.36
CA PRO A 39 -15.06 -7.48 6.91
C PRO A 39 -15.91 -6.37 6.32
N PRO A 40 -16.37 -5.42 7.14
CA PRO A 40 -17.33 -4.41 6.72
C PRO A 40 -16.78 -3.53 5.60
N THR A 41 -17.66 -3.06 4.74
CA THR A 41 -17.37 -1.99 3.79
C THR A 41 -16.82 -0.78 4.55
N SER A 42 -15.72 -0.20 4.07
CA SER A 42 -15.05 0.92 4.76
C SER A 42 -14.30 1.81 3.77
N ALA A 43 -13.99 3.02 4.20
CA ALA A 43 -13.13 3.94 3.46
C ALA A 43 -12.26 4.75 4.41
N TRP A 44 -11.10 5.19 3.93
CA TRP A 44 -10.23 6.15 4.62
C TRP A 44 -9.34 6.89 3.63
N GLY A 45 -9.02 8.16 3.98
CA GLY A 45 -8.31 9.05 3.07
C GLY A 45 -6.83 8.73 2.94
N ILE A 46 -6.13 8.58 4.06
CA ILE A 46 -4.68 8.36 4.07
C ILE A 46 -4.29 7.44 5.22
N SER A 47 -3.31 6.60 4.96
CA SER A 47 -2.62 5.81 6.00
C SER A 47 -1.19 5.49 5.57
N ALA A 48 -0.28 5.34 6.52
CA ALA A 48 1.10 4.96 6.26
C ALA A 48 1.59 3.97 7.31
N PHE A 49 2.50 3.11 6.91
CA PHE A 49 3.12 2.11 7.76
C PHE A 49 4.62 1.97 7.43
N GLY A 50 5.46 1.97 8.44
CA GLY A 50 6.91 1.91 8.37
C GLY A 50 7.57 2.93 9.28
N PRO A 51 8.74 3.51 8.92
CA PRO A 51 9.38 4.57 9.68
C PRO A 51 8.47 5.76 10.02
N VAL A 52 7.58 6.12 9.09
CA VAL A 52 6.49 7.06 9.36
C VAL A 52 5.18 6.28 9.45
N THR A 53 4.48 6.43 10.57
CA THR A 53 3.17 5.77 10.78
C THR A 53 2.06 6.81 10.80
N ILE A 54 1.05 6.62 9.95
CA ILE A 54 -0.18 7.41 9.92
C ILE A 54 -1.34 6.43 10.03
N HIS A 55 -2.10 6.50 11.12
CA HIS A 55 -3.32 5.72 11.25
C HIS A 55 -4.36 6.18 10.22
N PRO A 56 -5.30 5.32 9.81
CA PRO A 56 -6.36 5.70 8.87
C PRO A 56 -7.08 6.99 9.27
N VAL A 57 -6.99 8.02 8.42
CA VAL A 57 -7.62 9.34 8.64
C VAL A 57 -8.97 9.40 7.94
N ALA A 58 -9.97 9.99 8.58
CA ALA A 58 -11.35 10.07 8.14
C ALA A 58 -12.00 8.67 7.92
N TYR A 59 -11.61 7.70 8.73
CA TYR A 59 -12.13 6.34 8.63
C TYR A 59 -13.66 6.30 8.79
N THR A 60 -14.35 5.67 7.85
CA THR A 60 -15.78 5.37 7.92
C THR A 60 -16.04 3.89 7.65
N GLY A 61 -16.94 3.28 8.43
CA GLY A 61 -17.39 1.90 8.24
C GLY A 61 -18.76 1.82 7.59
N VAL A 62 -19.31 0.60 7.50
CA VAL A 62 -20.66 0.34 7.02
C VAL A 62 -21.66 1.18 7.81
N ASP A 63 -22.62 1.78 7.11
CA ASP A 63 -23.67 2.64 7.67
C ASP A 63 -23.15 3.91 8.37
N GLY A 64 -21.85 4.18 8.22
CA GLY A 64 -21.24 5.39 8.75
C GLY A 64 -21.73 6.64 8.04
N THR A 65 -21.87 7.71 8.81
CA THR A 65 -21.99 9.05 8.26
C THR A 65 -20.73 9.39 7.47
N PRO A 66 -20.83 10.17 6.38
CA PRO A 66 -19.64 10.64 5.69
C PRO A 66 -18.67 11.27 6.68
N GLN A 67 -17.42 10.86 6.62
CA GLN A 67 -16.35 11.42 7.43
C GLN A 67 -15.58 12.45 6.60
N VAL A 68 -15.33 13.59 7.21
CA VAL A 68 -14.56 14.67 6.60
C VAL A 68 -13.41 14.99 7.54
N ALA A 69 -12.21 15.08 7.00
CA ALA A 69 -11.04 15.58 7.74
C ALA A 69 -10.44 16.78 7.00
N GLY A 70 -9.84 17.65 7.77
CA GLY A 70 -9.03 18.76 7.27
C GLY A 70 -7.72 18.27 6.63
N PRO A 71 -6.83 19.20 6.28
CA PRO A 71 -5.52 18.87 5.75
C PRO A 71 -4.70 18.00 6.71
N VAL A 72 -4.01 17.01 6.17
CA VAL A 72 -2.99 16.23 6.90
C VAL A 72 -1.62 16.75 6.48
N VAL A 73 -0.79 17.09 7.44
CA VAL A 73 0.57 17.57 7.20
C VAL A 73 1.55 16.75 8.02
N VAL A 74 2.39 16.00 7.35
CA VAL A 74 3.56 15.33 7.93
C VAL A 74 4.79 15.92 7.25
N PRO A 75 5.54 16.80 7.94
CA PRO A 75 6.67 17.50 7.32
C PRO A 75 7.68 16.55 6.67
N GLY A 76 8.12 16.89 5.45
CA GLY A 76 9.07 16.08 4.70
C GLY A 76 8.56 14.74 4.19
N PHE A 77 7.28 14.41 4.41
CA PHE A 77 6.71 13.14 3.98
C PHE A 77 5.46 13.31 3.10
N VAL A 78 4.38 13.86 3.65
CA VAL A 78 3.13 14.02 2.91
C VAL A 78 2.33 15.22 3.38
N THR A 79 1.71 15.93 2.44
CA THR A 79 0.65 16.91 2.73
C THR A 79 -0.57 16.59 1.90
N THR A 80 -1.75 16.76 2.48
CA THR A 80 -3.02 16.64 1.78
C THR A 80 -3.89 17.86 2.03
N GLY A 81 -4.84 18.10 1.13
CA GLY A 81 -5.98 18.96 1.40
C GLY A 81 -7.07 18.26 2.19
N GLY A 82 -8.31 18.66 1.98
CA GLY A 82 -9.46 18.02 2.62
C GLY A 82 -9.66 16.57 2.19
N ILE A 83 -10.16 15.76 3.10
CA ILE A 83 -10.48 14.34 2.92
C ILE A 83 -11.98 14.16 3.07
N LEU A 84 -12.60 13.36 2.18
CA LEU A 84 -14.00 13.00 2.23
C LEU A 84 -14.14 11.49 2.03
N ASP A 85 -14.65 10.80 3.01
CA ASP A 85 -14.86 9.36 2.99
C ASP A 85 -16.32 8.98 3.24
N ARG A 86 -16.81 8.02 2.49
CA ARG A 86 -18.17 7.50 2.60
C ARG A 86 -18.16 5.99 2.46
N ALA A 87 -18.89 5.30 3.33
CA ALA A 87 -19.12 3.88 3.21
C ALA A 87 -20.60 3.57 3.41
N LYS A 88 -21.16 2.75 2.54
CA LYS A 88 -22.50 2.20 2.60
C LYS A 88 -22.41 0.71 2.35
N ARG A 89 -23.47 -0.04 2.66
CA ARG A 89 -23.49 -1.50 2.57
C ARG A 89 -22.85 -2.09 1.31
N PHE A 90 -23.02 -1.45 0.15
CA PHE A 90 -22.58 -1.98 -1.16
C PHE A 90 -21.54 -1.10 -1.87
N GLN A 91 -21.12 0.00 -1.26
CA GLN A 91 -20.23 0.94 -1.89
C GLN A 91 -19.37 1.67 -0.85
N ALA A 92 -18.08 1.80 -1.13
CA ALA A 92 -17.19 2.70 -0.43
C ALA A 92 -16.59 3.71 -1.42
N TYR A 93 -16.30 4.89 -0.91
CA TYR A 93 -15.69 5.98 -1.65
C TYR A 93 -14.75 6.74 -0.74
N SER A 94 -13.56 7.04 -1.24
CA SER A 94 -12.59 7.91 -0.58
C SER A 94 -12.08 8.95 -1.56
N GLN A 95 -11.92 10.19 -1.08
CA GLN A 95 -11.39 11.30 -1.83
C GLN A 95 -10.43 12.11 -0.98
N VAL A 96 -9.25 12.40 -1.52
CA VAL A 96 -8.21 13.21 -0.90
C VAL A 96 -7.82 14.33 -1.86
N GLY A 97 -7.96 15.58 -1.45
CA GLY A 97 -7.59 16.75 -2.23
C GLY A 97 -6.14 17.17 -2.03
N ALA A 98 -5.59 17.90 -2.99
CA ALA A 98 -4.30 18.57 -2.93
C ALA A 98 -3.15 17.71 -2.36
N VAL A 99 -2.99 16.51 -2.89
CA VAL A 99 -1.96 15.54 -2.44
C VAL A 99 -0.58 16.00 -2.89
N LYS A 100 0.36 16.04 -1.95
CA LYS A 100 1.80 16.18 -2.22
C LYS A 100 2.55 15.17 -1.38
N VAL A 101 3.34 14.33 -2.01
CA VAL A 101 4.22 13.38 -1.33
C VAL A 101 5.66 13.83 -1.58
N TYR A 102 6.36 14.11 -0.51
CA TYR A 102 7.79 14.42 -0.53
C TYR A 102 8.51 13.08 -0.44
N GLY A 103 9.33 12.78 -1.44
CA GLY A 103 9.95 11.47 -1.57
C GLY A 103 10.70 11.03 -0.32
N PHE A 104 10.78 9.74 -0.09
CA PHE A 104 11.52 9.14 1.04
C PHE A 104 13.02 9.47 1.03
N SER A 105 13.50 10.11 -0.03
CA SER A 105 14.88 10.60 -0.19
C SER A 105 14.98 12.11 -0.46
N GLN A 106 13.91 12.88 -0.23
CA GLN A 106 13.79 14.32 -0.53
C GLN A 106 13.87 14.70 -2.02
N VAL A 107 13.98 13.73 -2.92
CA VAL A 107 14.32 13.98 -4.34
C VAL A 107 13.12 13.94 -5.26
N GLU A 108 12.09 13.16 -4.94
CA GLU A 108 10.97 12.93 -5.84
C GLU A 108 9.66 13.42 -5.22
N GLN A 109 8.91 14.22 -5.94
CA GLN A 109 7.60 14.68 -5.50
C GLN A 109 6.51 14.05 -6.38
N LEU A 110 5.52 13.46 -5.72
CA LEU A 110 4.26 13.14 -6.35
C LEU A 110 3.27 14.23 -5.98
N ASN A 111 2.65 14.84 -6.99
CA ASN A 111 1.62 15.85 -6.81
C ASN A 111 0.33 15.37 -7.48
N ALA A 112 -0.82 15.65 -6.87
CA ALA A 112 -2.12 15.49 -7.50
C ALA A 112 -3.10 16.50 -6.90
N SER A 113 -3.94 17.11 -7.73
CA SER A 113 -5.00 17.99 -7.23
C SER A 113 -6.09 17.22 -6.50
N MET A 114 -6.33 15.98 -6.91
CA MET A 114 -7.26 15.07 -6.24
C MET A 114 -6.91 13.63 -6.55
N VAL A 115 -7.04 12.77 -5.54
CA VAL A 115 -7.02 11.31 -5.68
C VAL A 115 -8.30 10.78 -5.10
N SER A 116 -9.00 9.92 -5.84
CA SER A 116 -10.19 9.23 -5.34
C SER A 116 -10.17 7.75 -5.67
N SER A 117 -10.84 6.97 -4.85
CA SER A 117 -11.11 5.55 -5.08
C SER A 117 -12.56 5.23 -4.83
N THR A 118 -13.07 4.27 -5.57
CA THR A 118 -14.43 3.75 -5.41
C THR A 118 -14.38 2.23 -5.43
N CYS A 119 -15.15 1.62 -4.57
CA CYS A 119 -15.38 0.19 -4.58
C CYS A 119 -16.89 -0.07 -4.51
N ARG A 120 -17.40 -1.03 -5.30
CA ARG A 120 -18.82 -1.40 -5.35
C ARG A 120 -18.97 -2.92 -5.38
N LEU A 121 -19.96 -3.42 -4.66
CA LEU A 121 -20.38 -4.80 -4.75
C LEU A 121 -21.43 -4.98 -5.84
N SER A 122 -21.38 -6.09 -6.55
CA SER A 122 -22.43 -6.48 -7.47
C SER A 122 -23.65 -6.99 -6.66
N LEU A 123 -24.81 -6.40 -6.90
CA LEU A 123 -26.07 -6.83 -6.26
C LEU A 123 -26.58 -8.18 -6.75
N PHE A 124 -26.04 -8.69 -7.85
CA PHE A 124 -26.48 -9.94 -8.50
C PHE A 124 -25.44 -11.06 -8.40
N GLY A 125 -24.60 -11.05 -7.36
CA GLY A 125 -23.63 -12.10 -7.11
C GLY A 125 -22.40 -12.08 -8.04
N GLY A 126 -22.20 -11.02 -8.83
CA GLY A 126 -21.00 -10.83 -9.62
C GLY A 126 -19.80 -10.38 -8.76
N PRO A 127 -18.56 -10.41 -9.31
CA PRO A 127 -17.40 -9.95 -8.60
C PRO A 127 -17.52 -8.46 -8.24
N PRO A 128 -16.94 -8.03 -7.11
CA PRO A 128 -16.83 -6.62 -6.80
C PRO A 128 -15.98 -5.91 -7.85
N PHE A 129 -16.26 -4.65 -8.10
CA PHE A 129 -15.47 -3.83 -9.01
C PHE A 129 -15.08 -2.52 -8.35
N GLY A 130 -13.97 -1.96 -8.81
CA GLY A 130 -13.44 -0.74 -8.26
C GLY A 130 -12.67 0.09 -9.27
N ASP A 131 -12.59 1.38 -8.99
CA ASP A 131 -11.90 2.36 -9.80
C ASP A 131 -11.15 3.37 -8.96
N ALA A 132 -10.14 3.99 -9.57
CA ALA A 132 -9.48 5.16 -9.02
C ALA A 132 -9.40 6.28 -10.07
N THR A 133 -9.49 7.52 -9.61
CA THR A 133 -9.30 8.71 -10.43
C THR A 133 -8.23 9.60 -9.81
N ILE A 134 -7.29 10.08 -10.63
CA ILE A 134 -6.22 10.99 -10.25
C ILE A 134 -6.32 12.23 -11.12
N GLN A 135 -6.55 13.39 -10.53
CA GLN A 135 -6.64 14.64 -11.25
C GLN A 135 -5.39 15.49 -11.08
N GLY A 136 -4.89 16.05 -12.20
CA GLY A 136 -3.72 16.92 -12.19
C GLY A 136 -2.49 16.27 -11.57
N GLY A 137 -2.35 14.94 -11.74
CA GLY A 137 -1.28 14.18 -11.13
C GLY A 137 0.01 14.23 -11.94
N SER A 138 1.13 14.37 -11.25
CA SER A 138 2.48 14.26 -11.82
C SER A 138 3.49 13.80 -10.78
N ILE A 139 4.57 13.20 -11.27
CA ILE A 139 5.77 12.89 -10.50
C ILE A 139 6.88 13.78 -11.02
N VAL A 140 7.55 14.47 -10.10
CA VAL A 140 8.64 15.40 -10.40
C VAL A 140 9.82 15.06 -9.49
N ALA A 141 11.02 14.98 -10.05
CA ALA A 141 12.27 14.89 -9.30
C ALA A 141 12.98 16.25 -9.36
N PRO A 142 12.70 17.18 -8.44
CA PRO A 142 13.17 18.56 -8.53
C PRO A 142 14.70 18.68 -8.45
N ASP A 143 15.35 17.73 -7.79
CA ASP A 143 16.82 17.76 -7.57
C ASP A 143 17.61 17.03 -8.67
N VAL A 144 16.94 16.45 -9.66
CA VAL A 144 17.59 15.81 -10.80
C VAL A 144 17.46 16.74 -12.01
N PRO A 145 18.56 17.41 -12.44
CA PRO A 145 18.54 18.25 -13.63
C PRO A 145 18.02 17.45 -14.83
N PHE A 146 17.09 18.02 -15.57
CA PHE A 146 16.48 17.41 -16.77
C PHE A 146 15.57 16.18 -16.51
N PHE A 147 15.19 15.89 -15.27
CA PHE A 147 14.18 14.85 -15.02
C PHE A 147 12.82 15.35 -15.54
N PRO A 148 12.26 14.70 -16.55
CA PRO A 148 10.96 15.11 -17.07
C PRO A 148 9.87 14.85 -16.03
N SER A 149 8.93 15.79 -15.91
CA SER A 149 7.69 15.51 -15.16
C SER A 149 6.93 14.38 -15.84
N ILE A 150 6.64 13.32 -15.06
CA ILE A 150 5.85 12.19 -15.53
C ILE A 150 4.38 12.45 -15.17
N PRO A 151 3.51 12.72 -16.14
CA PRO A 151 2.09 12.89 -15.85
C PRO A 151 1.48 11.57 -15.40
N LEU A 152 0.66 11.61 -14.34
CA LEU A 152 -0.09 10.44 -13.90
C LEU A 152 -1.37 10.29 -14.74
N ILE A 153 -1.69 9.04 -15.08
CA ILE A 153 -2.90 8.70 -15.84
C ILE A 153 -4.12 9.03 -14.97
N ARG A 154 -5.07 9.80 -15.52
CA ARG A 154 -6.27 10.22 -14.79
C ARG A 154 -7.13 9.05 -14.29
N ASN A 155 -7.38 8.09 -15.18
CA ASN A 155 -8.14 6.87 -14.88
C ASN A 155 -7.22 5.68 -15.17
N PRO A 156 -6.32 5.32 -14.25
CA PRO A 156 -5.35 4.27 -14.49
C PRO A 156 -6.05 2.90 -14.49
N ALA A 157 -5.57 1.99 -15.34
CA ALA A 157 -5.98 0.61 -15.29
C ALA A 157 -5.65 0.02 -13.89
N PRO A 158 -6.37 -1.01 -13.44
CA PRO A 158 -6.05 -1.69 -12.19
C PRO A 158 -4.58 -2.10 -12.11
N ASN A 159 -3.96 -1.81 -10.96
CA ASN A 159 -2.57 -2.14 -10.66
C ASN A 159 -1.53 -1.57 -11.65
N THR A 160 -1.76 -0.36 -12.18
CA THR A 160 -0.76 0.36 -12.99
C THR A 160 0.46 0.69 -12.13
N VAL A 161 1.64 0.19 -12.51
CA VAL A 161 2.89 0.32 -11.74
C VAL A 161 3.86 1.28 -12.42
N ILE A 162 4.47 2.16 -11.64
CA ILE A 162 5.56 3.07 -12.03
C ILE A 162 6.73 2.82 -11.08
N HIS A 163 7.89 2.49 -11.63
CA HIS A 163 9.11 2.29 -10.85
C HIS A 163 9.95 3.57 -10.84
N LEU A 164 10.35 4.01 -9.66
CA LEU A 164 11.14 5.21 -9.42
C LEU A 164 12.33 4.85 -8.53
N GLY A 165 13.34 4.23 -9.13
CA GLY A 165 14.47 3.71 -8.38
C GLY A 165 14.03 2.71 -7.29
N PRO A 166 14.29 3.00 -5.99
CA PRO A 166 13.91 2.12 -4.88
C PRO A 166 12.43 2.21 -4.51
N LEU A 167 11.67 3.11 -5.14
CA LEU A 167 10.26 3.30 -4.90
C LEU A 167 9.41 2.67 -5.99
N THR A 168 8.27 2.19 -5.60
CA THR A 168 7.22 1.70 -6.50
C THR A 168 5.94 2.45 -6.21
N VAL A 169 5.41 3.12 -7.22
CA VAL A 169 4.10 3.77 -7.18
C VAL A 169 3.12 2.89 -7.93
N THR A 170 2.07 2.45 -7.25
CA THR A 170 0.97 1.69 -7.87
C THR A 170 -0.28 2.55 -7.88
N LEU A 171 -0.79 2.84 -9.05
CA LEU A 171 -2.03 3.57 -9.26
C LEU A 171 -3.19 2.57 -9.37
N ASN A 172 -4.34 2.91 -8.82
CA ASN A 172 -5.52 2.05 -8.81
C ASN A 172 -5.18 0.63 -8.33
N LYS A 173 -4.46 0.54 -7.19
CA LYS A 173 -4.08 -0.75 -6.63
C LYS A 173 -5.32 -1.47 -6.15
N GLN A 174 -5.57 -2.63 -6.72
CA GLN A 174 -6.69 -3.49 -6.37
C GLN A 174 -6.19 -4.80 -5.78
N THR A 175 -6.73 -5.17 -4.62
CA THR A 175 -6.40 -6.41 -3.94
C THR A 175 -7.68 -7.09 -3.49
N VAL A 176 -7.83 -8.36 -3.84
CA VAL A 176 -8.95 -9.18 -3.39
C VAL A 176 -8.44 -10.16 -2.33
N THR A 177 -9.01 -10.10 -1.14
CA THR A 177 -8.66 -10.98 -0.03
C THR A 177 -9.95 -11.44 0.66
N LEU A 178 -10.15 -12.75 0.76
CA LEU A 178 -11.35 -13.34 1.38
C LEU A 178 -12.68 -12.75 0.83
N GLY A 179 -12.76 -12.58 -0.49
CA GLY A 179 -13.94 -12.02 -1.13
C GLY A 179 -14.11 -10.50 -0.97
N GLN A 180 -13.20 -9.83 -0.30
CA GLN A 180 -13.19 -8.38 -0.13
C GLN A 180 -12.28 -7.73 -1.16
N LEU A 181 -12.79 -6.74 -1.89
CA LEU A 181 -12.00 -5.88 -2.76
C LEU A 181 -11.55 -4.64 -1.99
N THR A 182 -10.25 -4.36 -2.02
CA THR A 182 -9.68 -3.09 -1.58
C THR A 182 -9.13 -2.34 -2.79
N VAL A 183 -9.53 -1.10 -2.96
CA VAL A 183 -9.05 -0.19 -3.99
C VAL A 183 -8.29 0.94 -3.32
N THR A 184 -7.04 1.16 -3.71
CA THR A 184 -6.21 2.28 -3.26
C THR A 184 -5.91 3.16 -4.46
N GLY A 185 -6.26 4.44 -4.39
CA GLY A 185 -6.06 5.39 -5.49
C GLY A 185 -4.58 5.51 -5.87
N VAL A 186 -3.74 5.81 -4.89
CA VAL A 186 -2.28 5.82 -5.02
C VAL A 186 -1.67 5.03 -3.86
N TYR A 187 -0.83 4.07 -4.19
CA TYR A 187 -0.04 3.31 -3.23
C TYR A 187 1.44 3.46 -3.54
N ILE A 188 2.23 3.84 -2.54
CA ILE A 188 3.67 4.01 -2.68
C ILE A 188 4.34 3.06 -1.71
N SER A 189 5.32 2.31 -2.19
CA SER A 189 6.10 1.39 -1.37
C SER A 189 7.59 1.47 -1.72
N GLY A 190 8.43 1.28 -0.72
CA GLY A 190 9.89 1.26 -0.86
C GLY A 190 10.57 1.70 0.42
N LEU A 191 11.85 1.37 0.56
CA LEU A 191 12.68 1.73 1.72
C LEU A 191 12.04 1.40 3.09
N GLY A 192 11.26 0.30 3.16
CA GLY A 192 10.55 -0.12 4.38
C GLY A 192 9.29 0.68 4.71
N GLN A 193 8.90 1.63 3.86
CA GLN A 193 7.74 2.48 4.03
C GLN A 193 6.63 2.11 3.06
N ASN A 194 5.39 2.21 3.51
CA ASN A 194 4.19 2.11 2.69
C ASN A 194 3.30 3.32 2.95
N LEU A 195 2.73 3.88 1.89
CA LEU A 195 1.77 4.99 1.95
C LEU A 195 0.58 4.64 1.06
N SER A 196 -0.62 4.75 1.62
CA SER A 196 -1.89 4.54 0.91
C SER A 196 -2.70 5.83 0.93
N ILE A 197 -3.19 6.25 -0.22
CA ILE A 197 -3.96 7.47 -0.41
C ILE A 197 -5.27 7.12 -1.12
N ALA A 198 -6.39 7.57 -0.58
CA ALA A 198 -7.75 7.30 -1.00
C ALA A 198 -8.01 5.79 -1.09
N VAL A 199 -8.42 5.20 0.02
CA VAL A 199 -8.67 3.77 0.12
C VAL A 199 -10.17 3.52 0.30
N SER A 200 -10.71 2.65 -0.54
CA SER A 200 -12.07 2.15 -0.43
C SER A 200 -12.07 0.61 -0.39
N ARG A 201 -12.90 0.04 0.47
CA ARG A 201 -12.98 -1.40 0.71
C ARG A 201 -14.42 -1.85 0.69
N CYS A 202 -14.72 -2.90 -0.08
CA CYS A 202 -16.04 -3.54 -0.10
C CYS A 202 -15.91 -5.00 0.30
N GLY A 203 -16.65 -5.42 1.32
CA GLY A 203 -16.77 -6.82 1.68
C GLY A 203 -17.86 -7.51 0.85
N VAL A 204 -17.73 -8.81 0.64
CA VAL A 204 -18.85 -9.63 0.14
C VAL A 204 -19.92 -9.66 1.23
N VAL A 205 -21.14 -9.27 0.89
CA VAL A 205 -22.27 -9.50 1.79
C VAL A 205 -22.68 -10.95 1.60
N ASP A 206 -22.41 -11.76 2.61
CA ASP A 206 -23.03 -13.07 2.68
C ASP A 206 -24.53 -12.84 2.89
N LEU A 207 -25.32 -13.15 1.87
CA LEU A 207 -26.79 -13.08 1.89
C LEU A 207 -27.35 -14.39 2.44
N GLY A 208 -26.69 -14.96 3.53
CA GLY A 208 -27.09 -16.19 4.18
C GLY A 208 -28.59 -16.45 4.23
#